data_a17588c4d450b421205fc18f5739eafe
#
_entry.id   a17588c4d450b421205fc18f5739eafe
#
_cell.length_a   1.000
_cell.length_b   1.000
_cell.length_c   1.000
_cell.angle_alpha   90.00
_cell.angle_beta   90.00
_cell.angle_gamma   90.00
#
_symmetry.space_group_name_H-M   'P 1'
#
loop_
_entity.id
_entity.type
_entity.pdbx_description
1 polymer ?
#
loop_
_entity_poly.entity_id
_entity_poly.type
_entity_poly.pdbx_seq_one_letter_code
_entity_poly.pdbx_strand_id
1 'polypeptide(L)'
;MTTIDEFAAGFADEPGYFDFAKYGPISTPVAEEQRGLVDLQARSRHGSEIALDEQAGRVRRAVSALVGFPADQVVFQPNTSEGLLHTMFGLTGQIVLSAREYPSLPLAVTRASSALRVLDPVWMDPTYRAVTPALVQEHLTSSTTAVAVSAVDYRTGYLADLEGIRQVIGDRLLIVDAIQGLGVADLPWSLADVVMAGGQKWLRAGWGTGFLALSERAATELTPVFTGVAGSELVLGGRYDQPVPVRDGAAAFQVANPDPIAQAVEGVVEVGVPAIAAAVAERASRLIDLADEAAVPVVSSRDESERAGIVVLQPEPAQLTTLTAAFINHGVTATVRGATVRLSTHVSNDDESFEMLRASLTSFGSAAVY
;
A
#
# COMPACT_ATOMS: atom_id res chain seq x y z
N MET A 1 -4.44 23.92 10.27
CA MET A 1 -4.38 22.46 10.22
C MET A 1 -5.73 21.99 9.76
N THR A 2 -5.80 21.26 8.67
CA THR A 2 -7.02 20.62 8.16
C THR A 2 -7.50 19.59 9.18
N THR A 3 -8.76 19.67 9.57
CA THR A 3 -9.37 18.71 10.48
C THR A 3 -9.67 17.38 9.78
N ILE A 4 -9.94 16.32 10.56
CA ILE A 4 -10.33 15.01 9.98
C ILE A 4 -11.64 15.12 9.20
N ASP A 5 -12.58 15.96 9.66
CA ASP A 5 -13.86 16.17 9.00
C ASP A 5 -13.71 16.93 7.67
N GLU A 6 -12.84 17.95 7.62
CA GLU A 6 -12.50 18.64 6.37
C GLU A 6 -11.81 17.70 5.38
N PHE A 7 -10.93 16.83 5.84
CA PHE A 7 -10.30 15.80 5.02
C PHE A 7 -11.32 14.78 4.51
N ALA A 8 -12.20 14.29 5.39
CA ALA A 8 -13.26 13.36 5.02
C ALA A 8 -14.23 13.95 4.00
N ALA A 9 -14.57 15.24 4.10
CA ALA A 9 -15.41 15.95 3.14
C ALA A 9 -14.79 16.06 1.74
N GLY A 10 -13.47 15.84 1.60
CA GLY A 10 -12.78 15.75 0.31
C GLY A 10 -13.05 14.46 -0.47
N PHE A 11 -13.85 13.53 0.07
CA PHE A 11 -14.20 12.27 -0.59
C PHE A 11 -15.69 12.24 -0.92
N ALA A 12 -16.01 11.91 -2.17
CA ALA A 12 -17.39 11.79 -2.66
C ALA A 12 -17.76 10.30 -2.86
N ASP A 13 -17.49 9.49 -1.83
CA ASP A 13 -17.79 8.07 -1.88
C ASP A 13 -19.29 7.83 -1.83
N GLU A 14 -19.76 6.83 -2.58
CA GLU A 14 -21.10 6.31 -2.39
C GLU A 14 -21.22 5.66 -1.00
N PRO A 15 -22.26 5.93 -0.22
CA PRO A 15 -22.47 5.28 1.07
C PRO A 15 -22.45 3.76 0.95
N GLY A 16 -21.94 3.08 1.99
CA GLY A 16 -21.80 1.62 1.99
C GLY A 16 -20.55 1.09 1.30
N TYR A 17 -19.63 1.95 0.85
CA TYR A 17 -18.35 1.49 0.27
C TYR A 17 -17.35 1.11 1.37
N PHE A 18 -16.97 -0.17 1.44
CA PHE A 18 -16.03 -0.73 2.42
C PHE A 18 -14.92 -1.57 1.76
N ASP A 19 -14.48 -1.22 0.55
CA ASP A 19 -13.48 -2.02 -0.19
C ASP A 19 -12.21 -1.23 -0.54
N PHE A 20 -11.79 -0.29 0.32
CA PHE A 20 -10.58 0.52 0.13
C PHE A 20 -9.31 -0.32 0.04
N ALA A 21 -9.25 -1.46 0.71
CA ALA A 21 -8.15 -2.41 0.64
C ALA A 21 -7.99 -3.06 -0.76
N LYS A 22 -9.00 -2.97 -1.63
CA LYS A 22 -8.95 -3.36 -3.04
C LYS A 22 -8.70 -2.16 -3.92
N TYR A 23 -9.52 -1.13 -3.79
CA TYR A 23 -9.42 0.13 -4.52
C TYR A 23 -10.04 1.25 -3.68
N GLY A 24 -9.39 2.39 -3.60
CA GLY A 24 -9.95 3.60 -2.99
C GLY A 24 -10.42 4.56 -4.08
N PRO A 25 -11.72 4.90 -4.15
CA PRO A 25 -12.19 5.93 -5.07
C PRO A 25 -11.37 7.22 -4.90
N ILE A 26 -10.99 7.87 -5.99
CA ILE A 26 -10.13 9.07 -5.91
C ILE A 26 -10.83 10.20 -5.16
N SER A 27 -10.06 10.99 -4.40
CA SER A 27 -10.60 12.17 -3.73
C SER A 27 -10.95 13.28 -4.72
N THR A 28 -11.87 14.17 -4.34
CA THR A 28 -12.25 15.33 -5.17
C THR A 28 -11.04 16.21 -5.51
N PRO A 29 -10.15 16.58 -4.57
CA PRO A 29 -8.95 17.36 -4.89
C PRO A 29 -8.02 16.67 -5.89
N VAL A 30 -7.83 15.35 -5.76
CA VAL A 30 -7.03 14.56 -6.72
C VAL A 30 -7.67 14.55 -8.10
N ALA A 31 -8.99 14.36 -8.19
CA ALA A 31 -9.71 14.38 -9.46
C ALA A 31 -9.62 15.74 -10.16
N GLU A 32 -9.67 16.83 -9.41
CA GLU A 32 -9.51 18.19 -9.92
C GLU A 32 -8.09 18.44 -10.44
N GLU A 33 -7.07 18.03 -9.69
CA GLU A 33 -5.69 18.13 -10.14
C GLU A 33 -5.43 17.32 -11.40
N GLN A 34 -5.94 16.08 -11.48
CA GLN A 34 -5.82 15.24 -12.68
C GLN A 34 -6.45 15.89 -13.92
N ARG A 35 -7.64 16.50 -13.75
CA ARG A 35 -8.28 17.27 -14.85
C ARG A 35 -7.42 18.45 -15.27
N GLY A 36 -6.87 19.21 -14.32
CA GLY A 36 -5.97 20.33 -14.61
C GLY A 36 -4.71 19.90 -15.37
N LEU A 37 -4.13 18.75 -15.04
CA LEU A 37 -2.98 18.20 -15.75
C LEU A 37 -3.33 17.71 -17.16
N VAL A 38 -4.48 17.06 -17.33
CA VAL A 38 -4.99 16.68 -18.67
C VAL A 38 -5.22 17.93 -19.51
N ASP A 39 -5.81 19.00 -18.96
CA ASP A 39 -6.00 20.27 -19.65
C ASP A 39 -4.67 20.94 -20.03
N LEU A 40 -3.67 20.89 -19.15
CA LEU A 40 -2.33 21.40 -19.43
C LEU A 40 -1.69 20.62 -20.58
N GLN A 41 -1.76 19.29 -20.56
CA GLN A 41 -1.24 18.42 -21.63
C GLN A 41 -1.94 18.68 -22.97
N ALA A 42 -3.28 18.81 -22.96
CA ALA A 42 -4.06 19.07 -24.17
C ALA A 42 -3.76 20.43 -24.82
N ARG A 43 -3.27 21.39 -24.04
CA ARG A 43 -2.90 22.75 -24.49
C ARG A 43 -1.39 22.99 -24.47
N SER A 44 -0.61 21.92 -24.42
CA SER A 44 0.85 22.00 -24.33
C SER A 44 1.44 22.80 -25.48
N ARG A 45 2.37 23.68 -25.16
CA ARG A 45 3.17 24.49 -26.06
C ARG A 45 4.58 24.61 -25.49
N HIS A 46 5.47 25.24 -26.20
CA HIS A 46 6.84 25.44 -25.71
C HIS A 46 6.85 26.02 -24.28
N GLY A 47 7.53 25.33 -23.38
CA GLY A 47 7.63 25.64 -21.94
C GLY A 47 6.56 25.02 -21.04
N SER A 48 5.52 24.37 -21.58
CA SER A 48 4.53 23.64 -20.75
C SER A 48 5.13 22.42 -20.04
N GLU A 49 6.16 21.82 -20.62
CA GLU A 49 6.90 20.71 -20.05
C GLU A 49 7.52 21.04 -18.71
N ILE A 50 7.89 22.29 -18.44
CA ILE A 50 8.46 22.75 -17.16
C ILE A 50 7.47 22.48 -16.01
N ALA A 51 6.20 22.82 -16.20
CA ALA A 51 5.17 22.60 -15.18
C ALA A 51 4.88 21.11 -14.94
N LEU A 52 5.05 20.27 -15.96
CA LEU A 52 4.93 18.81 -15.83
C LEU A 52 6.14 18.23 -15.09
N ASP A 53 7.35 18.71 -15.38
CA ASP A 53 8.58 18.26 -14.72
C ASP A 53 8.63 18.67 -13.23
N GLU A 54 8.03 19.79 -12.86
CA GLU A 54 7.91 20.25 -11.47
C GLU A 54 7.09 19.28 -10.60
N GLN A 55 6.15 18.53 -11.20
CA GLN A 55 5.35 17.52 -10.49
C GLN A 55 6.24 16.43 -9.87
N ALA A 56 7.29 16.00 -10.56
CA ALA A 56 8.23 15.01 -10.02
C ALA A 56 8.87 15.47 -8.69
N GLY A 57 9.26 16.74 -8.62
CA GLY A 57 9.81 17.34 -7.39
C GLY A 57 8.78 17.46 -6.28
N ARG A 58 7.52 17.81 -6.61
CA ARG A 58 6.42 17.91 -5.66
C ARG A 58 6.09 16.54 -5.06
N VAL A 59 5.96 15.50 -5.90
CA VAL A 59 5.72 14.11 -5.45
C VAL A 59 6.81 13.65 -4.49
N ARG A 60 8.10 13.86 -4.83
CA ARG A 60 9.21 13.47 -3.95
C ARG A 60 9.14 14.13 -2.58
N ARG A 61 8.86 15.43 -2.52
CA ARG A 61 8.73 16.16 -1.23
C ARG A 61 7.53 15.68 -0.42
N ALA A 62 6.38 15.45 -1.06
CA ALA A 62 5.19 14.96 -0.38
C ALA A 62 5.41 13.57 0.20
N VAL A 63 5.93 12.63 -0.59
CA VAL A 63 6.25 11.27 -0.12
C VAL A 63 7.34 11.30 0.95
N SER A 64 8.39 12.11 0.79
CA SER A 64 9.44 12.32 1.80
C SER A 64 8.84 12.70 3.17
N ALA A 65 7.88 13.63 3.19
CA ALA A 65 7.20 14.04 4.41
C ALA A 65 6.35 12.92 5.03
N LEU A 66 5.79 12.02 4.21
CA LEU A 66 4.94 10.91 4.66
C LEU A 66 5.74 9.73 5.21
N VAL A 67 6.86 9.36 4.56
CA VAL A 67 7.60 8.14 4.91
C VAL A 67 8.92 8.41 5.65
N GLY A 68 9.33 9.66 5.80
CA GLY A 68 10.53 10.06 6.52
C GLY A 68 11.85 9.79 5.79
N PHE A 69 11.82 9.47 4.50
CA PHE A 69 13.02 9.35 3.66
C PHE A 69 13.38 10.70 3.04
N PRO A 70 14.65 11.05 2.81
CA PRO A 70 15.05 12.20 2.02
C PRO A 70 14.40 12.23 0.63
N ALA A 71 14.06 13.40 0.11
CA ALA A 71 13.32 13.52 -1.15
C ALA A 71 14.11 12.98 -2.38
N ASP A 72 15.43 12.98 -2.34
CA ASP A 72 16.32 12.40 -3.36
C ASP A 72 16.40 10.87 -3.28
N GLN A 73 15.91 10.28 -2.20
CA GLN A 73 15.74 8.84 -2.01
C GLN A 73 14.36 8.31 -2.45
N VAL A 74 13.48 9.19 -2.93
CA VAL A 74 12.15 8.83 -3.41
C VAL A 74 12.09 8.91 -4.93
N VAL A 75 11.63 7.83 -5.56
CA VAL A 75 11.42 7.74 -7.01
C VAL A 75 10.01 7.27 -7.33
N PHE A 76 9.50 7.70 -8.48
CA PHE A 76 8.21 7.26 -8.96
C PHE A 76 8.25 5.81 -9.44
N GLN A 77 7.19 5.07 -9.13
CA GLN A 77 6.86 3.76 -9.69
C GLN A 77 5.37 3.73 -10.05
N PRO A 78 4.97 3.13 -11.18
CA PRO A 78 3.55 3.14 -11.58
C PRO A 78 2.63 2.45 -10.57
N ASN A 79 3.13 1.45 -9.86
CA ASN A 79 2.39 0.70 -8.84
C ASN A 79 3.34 -0.13 -7.97
N THR A 80 2.81 -0.70 -6.87
CA THR A 80 3.57 -1.56 -5.95
C THR A 80 4.22 -2.75 -6.66
N SER A 81 3.54 -3.39 -7.61
CA SER A 81 4.07 -4.60 -8.27
C SER A 81 5.34 -4.31 -9.08
N GLU A 82 5.39 -3.18 -9.78
CA GLU A 82 6.58 -2.75 -10.53
C GLU A 82 7.71 -2.34 -9.59
N GLY A 83 7.41 -1.64 -8.49
CA GLY A 83 8.40 -1.37 -7.44
C GLY A 83 8.98 -2.64 -6.83
N LEU A 84 8.14 -3.65 -6.55
CA LEU A 84 8.58 -4.97 -6.09
C LEU A 84 9.46 -5.68 -7.12
N LEU A 85 9.07 -5.68 -8.40
CA LEU A 85 9.87 -6.27 -9.48
C LEU A 85 11.24 -5.58 -9.55
N HIS A 86 11.28 -4.25 -9.56
CA HIS A 86 12.52 -3.49 -9.63
C HIS A 86 13.45 -3.82 -8.45
N THR A 87 12.91 -3.88 -7.23
CA THR A 87 13.65 -4.24 -6.04
C THR A 87 14.17 -5.67 -6.09
N MET A 88 13.30 -6.65 -6.39
CA MET A 88 13.67 -8.08 -6.35
C MET A 88 14.62 -8.48 -7.47
N PHE A 89 14.51 -7.89 -8.65
CA PHE A 89 15.46 -8.12 -9.75
C PHE A 89 16.82 -7.46 -9.49
N GLY A 90 16.87 -6.41 -8.67
CA GLY A 90 18.11 -5.77 -8.25
C GLY A 90 18.79 -6.43 -7.06
N LEU A 91 18.10 -7.32 -6.33
CA LEU A 91 18.59 -7.95 -5.11
C LEU A 91 19.37 -9.23 -5.41
N THR A 92 20.43 -9.47 -4.63
CA THR A 92 21.21 -10.72 -4.66
C THR A 92 21.29 -11.34 -3.27
N GLY A 93 21.63 -12.65 -3.21
CA GLY A 93 21.77 -13.38 -1.96
C GLY A 93 20.46 -14.02 -1.49
N GLN A 94 20.33 -14.24 -0.18
CA GLN A 94 19.19 -14.93 0.39
C GLN A 94 18.16 -13.95 0.95
N ILE A 95 16.89 -14.12 0.55
CA ILE A 95 15.77 -13.32 1.06
C ILE A 95 14.78 -14.18 1.84
N VAL A 96 14.39 -13.73 3.04
CA VAL A 96 13.35 -14.37 3.87
C VAL A 96 12.02 -13.64 3.65
N LEU A 97 10.98 -14.38 3.34
CA LEU A 97 9.63 -13.85 3.13
C LEU A 97 8.56 -14.93 3.31
N SER A 98 7.31 -14.50 3.39
CA SER A 98 6.15 -15.40 3.43
C SER A 98 5.60 -15.69 2.03
N ALA A 99 5.27 -16.96 1.75
CA ALA A 99 4.49 -17.31 0.57
C ALA A 99 3.03 -16.82 0.64
N ARG A 100 2.56 -16.41 1.83
CA ARG A 100 1.20 -15.92 2.07
C ARG A 100 1.08 -14.39 1.93
N GLU A 101 2.14 -13.70 1.56
CA GLU A 101 2.09 -12.29 1.15
C GLU A 101 1.15 -12.09 -0.05
N TYR A 102 0.74 -10.84 -0.32
CA TYR A 102 0.00 -10.57 -1.54
C TYR A 102 0.82 -11.03 -2.77
N PRO A 103 0.19 -11.68 -3.75
CA PRO A 103 0.91 -12.37 -4.84
C PRO A 103 1.98 -11.56 -5.56
N SER A 104 1.89 -10.22 -5.58
CA SER A 104 2.91 -9.37 -6.20
C SER A 104 4.31 -9.58 -5.61
N LEU A 105 4.43 -9.75 -4.28
CA LEU A 105 5.72 -9.95 -3.62
C LEU A 105 6.30 -11.36 -3.88
N PRO A 106 5.59 -12.48 -3.60
CA PRO A 106 6.09 -13.81 -3.94
C PRO A 106 6.39 -14.01 -5.43
N LEU A 107 5.57 -13.43 -6.32
CA LEU A 107 5.81 -13.51 -7.76
C LEU A 107 7.08 -12.75 -8.18
N ALA A 108 7.30 -11.55 -7.66
CA ALA A 108 8.52 -10.77 -7.95
C ALA A 108 9.78 -11.54 -7.54
N VAL A 109 9.79 -12.11 -6.32
CA VAL A 109 10.90 -12.93 -5.81
C VAL A 109 11.11 -14.18 -6.67
N THR A 110 10.04 -14.94 -6.94
CA THR A 110 10.11 -16.17 -7.74
C THR A 110 10.61 -15.88 -9.16
N ARG A 111 10.15 -14.78 -9.77
CA ARG A 111 10.59 -14.39 -11.12
C ARG A 111 12.05 -13.96 -11.14
N ALA A 112 12.48 -13.13 -10.18
CA ALA A 112 13.88 -12.71 -10.07
C ALA A 112 14.80 -13.92 -9.83
N SER A 113 14.46 -14.80 -8.90
CA SER A 113 15.19 -16.02 -8.61
C SER A 113 15.33 -16.92 -9.86
N SER A 114 14.22 -17.17 -10.57
CA SER A 114 14.23 -18.05 -11.74
C SER A 114 14.97 -17.46 -12.94
N ALA A 115 14.91 -16.13 -13.14
CA ALA A 115 15.51 -15.45 -14.29
C ALA A 115 17.01 -15.21 -14.11
N LEU A 116 17.41 -14.69 -12.93
CA LEU A 116 18.78 -14.24 -12.70
C LEU A 116 19.63 -15.28 -11.95
N ARG A 117 19.01 -16.18 -11.17
CA ARG A 117 19.67 -17.22 -10.36
C ARG A 117 20.68 -16.70 -9.35
N VAL A 118 20.49 -15.45 -8.90
CA VAL A 118 21.33 -14.77 -7.90
C VAL A 118 20.57 -14.46 -6.61
N LEU A 119 19.26 -14.71 -6.60
CA LEU A 119 18.35 -14.53 -5.46
C LEU A 119 17.84 -15.90 -5.00
N ASP A 120 18.00 -16.20 -3.71
CA ASP A 120 17.61 -17.45 -3.07
C ASP A 120 16.49 -17.20 -2.03
N PRO A 121 15.21 -17.53 -2.33
CA PRO A 121 14.13 -17.32 -1.41
C PRO A 121 14.06 -18.38 -0.31
N VAL A 122 14.00 -17.94 0.95
CA VAL A 122 13.66 -18.76 2.13
C VAL A 122 12.20 -18.44 2.51
N TRP A 123 11.34 -19.41 2.30
CA TRP A 123 9.93 -19.30 2.58
C TRP A 123 9.61 -19.60 4.04
N MET A 124 8.93 -18.67 4.73
CA MET A 124 8.43 -18.91 6.07
C MET A 124 7.35 -19.99 6.06
N ASP A 125 7.23 -20.76 7.15
CA ASP A 125 6.18 -21.78 7.32
C ASP A 125 4.77 -21.16 7.10
N PRO A 126 3.95 -21.67 6.18
CA PRO A 126 2.65 -21.12 5.87
C PRO A 126 1.59 -21.38 6.95
N THR A 127 1.87 -22.14 8.00
CA THR A 127 0.92 -22.45 9.08
C THR A 127 0.73 -21.30 10.09
N TYR A 128 1.64 -20.34 10.13
CA TYR A 128 1.57 -19.21 11.04
C TYR A 128 0.36 -18.30 10.77
N ARG A 129 -0.09 -17.59 11.80
CA ARG A 129 -1.20 -16.63 11.73
C ARG A 129 -0.77 -15.27 11.14
N ALA A 130 0.38 -14.77 11.55
CA ALA A 130 0.93 -13.46 11.19
C ALA A 130 2.46 -13.50 11.10
N VAL A 131 3.07 -12.60 10.34
CA VAL A 131 4.53 -12.42 10.30
C VAL A 131 4.95 -11.60 11.51
N THR A 132 5.55 -12.29 12.48
CA THR A 132 6.06 -11.69 13.73
C THR A 132 7.59 -11.64 13.72
N PRO A 133 8.23 -10.79 14.57
CA PRO A 133 9.69 -10.79 14.74
C PRO A 133 10.26 -12.17 15.07
N ALA A 134 9.59 -12.94 15.94
CA ALA A 134 10.00 -14.29 16.30
C ALA A 134 9.98 -15.23 15.10
N LEU A 135 8.90 -15.22 14.29
CA LEU A 135 8.83 -16.02 13.08
C LEU A 135 9.92 -15.65 12.07
N VAL A 136 10.19 -14.36 11.88
CA VAL A 136 11.30 -13.89 11.03
C VAL A 136 12.62 -14.44 11.56
N GLN A 137 12.88 -14.32 12.85
CA GLN A 137 14.12 -14.78 13.49
C GLN A 137 14.37 -16.29 13.29
N GLU A 138 13.33 -17.13 13.36
CA GLU A 138 13.42 -18.58 13.15
C GLU A 138 13.91 -18.95 11.72
N HIS A 139 13.68 -18.08 10.73
CA HIS A 139 14.04 -18.34 9.34
C HIS A 139 15.34 -17.63 8.90
N LEU A 140 15.95 -16.81 9.78
CA LEU A 140 17.21 -16.16 9.45
C LEU A 140 18.36 -17.16 9.46
N THR A 141 19.25 -17.00 8.49
CA THR A 141 20.54 -17.71 8.41
C THR A 141 21.69 -16.72 8.33
N SER A 142 22.92 -17.22 8.40
CA SER A 142 24.11 -16.39 8.17
C SER A 142 24.20 -15.86 6.73
N SER A 143 23.50 -16.48 5.78
CA SER A 143 23.47 -16.08 4.36
C SER A 143 22.29 -15.15 4.03
N THR A 144 21.39 -14.88 4.96
CA THR A 144 20.26 -13.97 4.73
C THR A 144 20.78 -12.54 4.54
N THR A 145 20.44 -11.94 3.41
CA THR A 145 20.78 -10.55 3.04
C THR A 145 19.59 -9.60 3.19
N ALA A 146 18.38 -10.11 3.04
CA ALA A 146 17.17 -9.29 3.10
C ALA A 146 15.99 -10.03 3.73
N VAL A 147 15.05 -9.26 4.27
CA VAL A 147 13.72 -9.71 4.71
C VAL A 147 12.68 -8.83 4.02
N ALA A 148 11.66 -9.46 3.43
CA ALA A 148 10.55 -8.74 2.81
C ALA A 148 9.23 -9.06 3.53
N VAL A 149 8.43 -8.02 3.82
CA VAL A 149 7.18 -8.11 4.59
C VAL A 149 6.17 -7.06 4.12
N SER A 150 4.88 -7.40 4.13
CA SER A 150 3.83 -6.37 4.05
C SER A 150 3.64 -5.69 5.40
N ALA A 151 3.54 -4.37 5.41
CA ALA A 151 3.25 -3.58 6.62
C ALA A 151 1.91 -3.96 7.24
N VAL A 152 0.93 -4.32 6.40
CA VAL A 152 -0.39 -4.81 6.82
C VAL A 152 -0.77 -6.04 5.98
N ASP A 153 -1.07 -7.13 6.64
CA ASP A 153 -1.50 -8.37 5.98
C ASP A 153 -2.88 -8.15 5.30
N TYR A 154 -2.91 -8.28 3.97
CA TYR A 154 -4.13 -8.08 3.18
C TYR A 154 -5.25 -9.08 3.47
N ARG A 155 -4.94 -10.20 4.14
CA ARG A 155 -5.88 -11.29 4.48
C ARG A 155 -6.54 -11.10 5.83
N THR A 156 -5.85 -10.49 6.79
CA THR A 156 -6.26 -10.43 8.20
C THR A 156 -6.34 -9.00 8.74
N GLY A 157 -5.65 -8.06 8.07
CA GLY A 157 -5.47 -6.70 8.58
C GLY A 157 -4.38 -6.59 9.65
N TYR A 158 -3.64 -7.67 9.94
CA TYR A 158 -2.57 -7.67 10.95
C TYR A 158 -1.50 -6.63 10.61
N LEU A 159 -1.16 -5.80 11.59
CA LEU A 159 -0.14 -4.77 11.50
C LEU A 159 1.22 -5.34 11.90
N ALA A 160 2.19 -5.30 10.99
CA ALA A 160 3.53 -5.83 11.25
C ALA A 160 4.29 -4.96 12.25
N ASP A 161 4.94 -5.60 13.20
CA ASP A 161 5.88 -4.95 14.13
C ASP A 161 7.21 -4.69 13.42
N LEU A 162 7.30 -3.55 12.72
CA LEU A 162 8.51 -3.17 11.98
C LEU A 162 9.71 -2.92 12.88
N GLU A 163 9.50 -2.42 14.12
CA GLU A 163 10.58 -2.20 15.10
C GLU A 163 11.16 -3.53 15.57
N GLY A 164 10.31 -4.46 15.98
CA GLY A 164 10.73 -5.79 16.38
C GLY A 164 11.38 -6.58 15.24
N ILE A 165 10.86 -6.46 14.01
CA ILE A 165 11.48 -7.08 12.82
C ILE A 165 12.86 -6.49 12.59
N ARG A 166 13.01 -5.14 12.61
CA ARG A 166 14.32 -4.49 12.47
C ARG A 166 15.32 -4.96 13.52
N GLN A 167 14.89 -5.12 14.78
CA GLN A 167 15.75 -5.60 15.85
C GLN A 167 16.31 -7.00 15.59
N VAL A 168 15.47 -7.93 15.12
CA VAL A 168 15.90 -9.34 14.91
C VAL A 168 16.70 -9.53 13.64
N ILE A 169 16.46 -8.73 12.58
CA ILE A 169 17.20 -8.88 11.32
C ILE A 169 18.57 -8.18 11.32
N GLY A 170 18.82 -7.25 12.24
CA GLY A 170 20.08 -6.50 12.33
C GLY A 170 20.38 -5.69 11.06
N ASP A 171 21.57 -5.86 10.48
CA ASP A 171 22.04 -5.08 9.33
C ASP A 171 21.51 -5.59 7.98
N ARG A 172 20.60 -6.55 7.94
CA ARG A 172 19.99 -7.03 6.70
C ARG A 172 19.02 -5.99 6.14
N LEU A 173 18.81 -6.00 4.82
CA LEU A 173 17.83 -5.09 4.22
C LEU A 173 16.41 -5.45 4.68
N LEU A 174 15.64 -4.46 5.11
CA LEU A 174 14.21 -4.55 5.37
C LEU A 174 13.44 -3.95 4.20
N ILE A 175 12.71 -4.77 3.48
CA ILE A 175 11.89 -4.40 2.32
C ILE A 175 10.42 -4.46 2.71
N VAL A 176 9.70 -3.34 2.62
CA VAL A 176 8.32 -3.22 3.10
C VAL A 176 7.36 -2.88 1.97
N ASP A 177 6.42 -3.80 1.71
CA ASP A 177 5.23 -3.49 0.92
C ASP A 177 4.24 -2.71 1.81
N ALA A 178 4.13 -1.41 1.57
CA ALA A 178 3.35 -0.48 2.38
C ALA A 178 1.91 -0.28 1.87
N ILE A 179 1.50 -0.94 0.77
CA ILE A 179 0.25 -0.66 0.05
C ILE A 179 -1.02 -0.74 0.91
N GLN A 180 -1.03 -1.50 2.00
CA GLN A 180 -2.19 -1.65 2.88
C GLN A 180 -2.13 -0.80 4.16
N GLY A 181 -1.00 -0.14 4.41
CA GLY A 181 -0.81 0.64 5.63
C GLY A 181 -0.51 2.13 5.38
N LEU A 182 -0.01 2.46 4.19
CA LEU A 182 0.44 3.81 3.91
C LEU A 182 -0.71 4.83 3.97
N GLY A 183 -0.55 5.87 4.80
CA GLY A 183 -1.53 6.93 5.00
C GLY A 183 -2.65 6.60 6.00
N VAL A 184 -2.73 5.35 6.51
CA VAL A 184 -3.78 4.90 7.44
C VAL A 184 -3.24 4.09 8.63
N ALA A 185 -1.97 3.75 8.63
CA ALA A 185 -1.27 3.14 9.75
C ALA A 185 -0.06 3.99 10.12
N ASP A 186 0.03 4.36 11.39
CA ASP A 186 1.17 5.13 11.91
C ASP A 186 2.31 4.16 12.21
N LEU A 187 3.25 4.05 11.27
CA LEU A 187 4.37 3.12 11.32
C LEU A 187 5.71 3.85 11.13
N PRO A 188 6.78 3.37 11.74
CA PRO A 188 8.13 3.93 11.62
C PRO A 188 8.77 3.52 10.28
N TRP A 189 8.28 4.06 9.16
CA TRP A 189 8.72 3.71 7.81
C TRP A 189 10.23 3.85 7.59
N SER A 190 10.87 4.82 8.27
CA SER A 190 12.31 5.06 8.19
C SER A 190 13.18 3.93 8.74
N LEU A 191 12.61 2.94 9.43
CA LEU A 191 13.32 1.72 9.83
C LEU A 191 13.52 0.75 8.67
N ALA A 192 12.74 0.87 7.61
CA ALA A 192 12.91 0.07 6.40
C ALA A 192 14.04 0.62 5.52
N ASP A 193 14.65 -0.24 4.73
CA ASP A 193 15.61 0.15 3.69
C ASP A 193 14.91 0.43 2.37
N VAL A 194 13.79 -0.24 2.14
CA VAL A 194 12.95 -0.07 0.95
C VAL A 194 11.49 -0.01 1.38
N VAL A 195 10.79 1.07 0.98
CA VAL A 195 9.35 1.22 1.17
C VAL A 195 8.70 1.47 -0.19
N MET A 196 7.67 0.73 -0.52
CA MET A 196 6.93 0.92 -1.76
C MET A 196 5.42 0.85 -1.56
N ALA A 197 4.70 1.66 -2.32
CA ALA A 197 3.25 1.64 -2.36
C ALA A 197 2.73 2.19 -3.69
N GLY A 198 1.58 1.70 -4.14
CA GLY A 198 0.76 2.36 -5.13
C GLY A 198 -0.25 3.31 -4.47
N GLY A 199 -0.69 4.34 -5.19
CA GLY A 199 -1.65 5.32 -4.67
C GLY A 199 -3.12 4.92 -4.79
N GLN A 200 -3.44 3.79 -5.43
CA GLN A 200 -4.82 3.43 -5.79
C GLN A 200 -5.67 2.88 -4.64
N LYS A 201 -5.14 2.71 -3.44
CA LYS A 201 -5.88 2.21 -2.27
C LYS A 201 -6.11 3.34 -1.26
N TRP A 202 -5.39 3.34 -0.17
CA TRP A 202 -5.59 4.23 0.97
C TRP A 202 -5.22 5.70 0.70
N LEU A 203 -4.24 5.95 -0.17
CA LEU A 203 -3.91 7.31 -0.62
C LEU A 203 -4.96 7.90 -1.57
N ARG A 204 -5.82 7.06 -2.18
CA ARG A 204 -6.92 7.49 -3.03
C ARG A 204 -6.50 8.37 -4.19
N ALA A 205 -5.32 8.07 -4.76
CA ALA A 205 -4.70 8.81 -5.85
C ALA A 205 -5.00 8.23 -7.25
N GLY A 206 -5.68 7.08 -7.32
CA GLY A 206 -5.99 6.39 -8.57
C GLY A 206 -4.88 5.45 -9.05
N TRP A 207 -5.08 4.89 -10.24
CA TRP A 207 -4.13 3.98 -10.89
C TRP A 207 -2.96 4.75 -11.51
N GLY A 208 -1.83 4.06 -11.69
CA GLY A 208 -0.63 4.65 -12.28
C GLY A 208 0.14 5.55 -11.31
N THR A 209 -0.25 5.60 -10.04
CA THR A 209 0.37 6.44 -9.01
C THR A 209 1.05 5.58 -7.96
N GLY A 210 2.34 5.77 -7.76
CA GLY A 210 3.09 5.02 -6.77
C GLY A 210 4.52 5.52 -6.62
N PHE A 211 5.22 4.96 -5.66
CA PHE A 211 6.61 5.33 -5.39
C PHE A 211 7.41 4.14 -4.85
N LEU A 212 8.72 4.32 -4.91
CA LEU A 212 9.73 3.51 -4.25
C LEU A 212 10.64 4.47 -3.47
N ALA A 213 10.76 4.28 -2.16
CA ALA A 213 11.71 4.98 -1.31
C ALA A 213 12.82 4.00 -0.93
N LEU A 214 14.08 4.41 -1.13
CA LEU A 214 15.28 3.60 -0.95
C LEU A 214 16.21 4.31 0.03
N SER A 215 16.65 3.62 1.10
CA SER A 215 17.76 4.13 1.91
C SER A 215 19.04 4.23 1.06
N GLU A 216 19.99 5.04 1.48
CA GLU A 216 21.28 5.16 0.81
C GLU A 216 21.97 3.79 0.68
N ARG A 217 21.84 2.96 1.72
CA ARG A 217 22.33 1.58 1.71
C ARG A 217 21.60 0.73 0.66
N ALA A 218 20.28 0.76 0.62
CA ALA A 218 19.53 0.00 -0.38
C ALA A 218 19.85 0.46 -1.80
N ALA A 219 19.98 1.77 -2.04
CA ALA A 219 20.35 2.31 -3.34
C ALA A 219 21.77 1.90 -3.79
N THR A 220 22.64 1.55 -2.82
CA THR A 220 24.01 1.05 -3.09
C THR A 220 24.03 -0.47 -3.30
N GLU A 221 23.26 -1.23 -2.53
CA GLU A 221 23.27 -2.70 -2.56
C GLU A 221 22.40 -3.29 -3.68
N LEU A 222 21.36 -2.57 -4.10
CA LEU A 222 20.47 -3.01 -5.17
C LEU A 222 20.97 -2.54 -6.54
N THR A 223 20.87 -3.41 -7.54
CA THR A 223 21.18 -3.05 -8.95
C THR A 223 19.93 -2.47 -9.62
N PRO A 224 19.97 -1.28 -10.23
CA PRO A 224 18.81 -0.69 -10.92
C PRO A 224 18.59 -1.34 -12.31
N VAL A 225 18.00 -2.52 -12.34
CA VAL A 225 17.86 -3.37 -13.55
C VAL A 225 16.88 -2.78 -14.57
N PHE A 226 15.85 -2.07 -14.12
CA PHE A 226 14.80 -1.52 -15.00
C PHE A 226 14.91 0.00 -15.16
N THR A 227 16.10 0.54 -15.13
CA THR A 227 16.33 1.98 -15.34
C THR A 227 15.76 2.42 -16.70
N GLY A 228 14.83 3.37 -16.65
CA GLY A 228 14.33 4.05 -17.85
C GLY A 228 15.09 5.34 -18.15
N VAL A 229 14.66 6.07 -19.18
CA VAL A 229 15.22 7.38 -19.54
C VAL A 229 15.19 8.35 -18.35
N ALA A 230 14.12 8.32 -17.54
CA ALA A 230 13.97 9.17 -16.37
C ALA A 230 15.04 8.92 -15.28
N GLY A 231 15.63 7.73 -15.25
CA GLY A 231 16.72 7.33 -14.34
C GLY A 231 18.13 7.48 -14.94
N SER A 232 18.26 8.09 -16.13
CA SER A 232 19.54 8.29 -16.82
C SER A 232 20.00 9.74 -16.75
N GLU A 233 21.28 9.96 -17.07
CA GLU A 233 21.88 11.30 -17.21
C GLU A 233 21.59 11.94 -18.58
N LEU A 234 20.49 11.56 -19.20
CA LEU A 234 20.10 12.10 -20.50
C LEU A 234 19.93 13.62 -20.47
N VAL A 235 20.65 14.31 -21.36
CA VAL A 235 20.46 15.74 -21.61
C VAL A 235 19.69 15.88 -22.93
N LEU A 236 18.48 16.43 -22.87
CA LEU A 236 17.66 16.70 -24.06
C LEU A 236 18.41 17.58 -25.06
N GLY A 237 18.47 17.15 -26.32
CA GLY A 237 19.24 17.84 -27.37
C GLY A 237 20.73 17.45 -27.43
N GLY A 238 21.18 16.53 -26.60
CA GLY A 238 22.52 15.96 -26.64
C GLY A 238 22.72 15.03 -27.86
N ARG A 239 23.99 14.65 -28.11
CA ARG A 239 24.33 13.59 -29.06
C ARG A 239 24.22 12.24 -28.38
N TYR A 240 23.52 11.29 -28.99
CA TYR A 240 23.30 9.93 -28.47
C TYR A 240 24.14 8.92 -29.26
N ASP A 241 25.39 9.23 -29.52
CA ASP A 241 26.34 8.38 -30.21
C ASP A 241 27.07 7.37 -29.27
N GLN A 242 26.78 7.45 -27.96
CA GLN A 242 27.21 6.49 -26.95
C GLN A 242 26.09 6.19 -25.98
N PRO A 243 26.11 5.03 -25.24
CA PRO A 243 25.17 4.74 -24.18
C PRO A 243 25.14 5.85 -23.12
N VAL A 244 23.96 6.30 -22.75
CA VAL A 244 23.78 7.32 -21.71
C VAL A 244 24.03 6.67 -20.34
N PRO A 245 24.83 7.29 -19.44
CA PRO A 245 25.02 6.79 -18.08
C PRO A 245 23.73 6.76 -17.28
N VAL A 246 23.63 5.83 -16.36
CA VAL A 246 22.58 5.76 -15.34
C VAL A 246 22.92 6.76 -14.23
N ARG A 247 21.93 7.42 -13.66
CA ARG A 247 22.11 8.31 -12.50
C ARG A 247 22.56 7.54 -11.28
N ASP A 248 23.18 8.24 -10.34
CA ASP A 248 23.56 7.65 -9.06
C ASP A 248 22.39 7.54 -8.08
N GLY A 249 22.52 6.63 -7.11
CA GLY A 249 21.62 6.47 -5.99
C GLY A 249 20.19 6.06 -6.40
N ALA A 250 19.20 6.48 -5.61
CA ALA A 250 17.80 6.14 -5.85
C ALA A 250 17.28 6.63 -7.21
N ALA A 251 17.81 7.72 -7.75
CA ALA A 251 17.41 8.25 -9.05
C ALA A 251 17.55 7.24 -10.20
N ALA A 252 18.51 6.30 -10.09
CA ALA A 252 18.69 5.21 -11.05
C ALA A 252 17.47 4.27 -11.16
N PHE A 253 16.66 4.21 -10.12
CA PHE A 253 15.47 3.34 -10.06
C PHE A 253 14.20 4.00 -10.66
N GLN A 254 14.30 5.22 -11.17
CA GLN A 254 13.15 5.89 -11.77
C GLN A 254 12.88 5.35 -13.18
N VAL A 255 11.65 4.84 -13.39
CA VAL A 255 11.25 4.21 -14.66
C VAL A 255 10.48 5.14 -15.57
N ALA A 256 9.72 6.09 -15.01
CA ALA A 256 8.89 7.03 -15.75
C ALA A 256 8.70 8.34 -14.98
N ASN A 257 8.07 9.34 -15.59
CA ASN A 257 7.62 10.53 -14.90
C ASN A 257 6.34 10.25 -14.09
N PRO A 258 6.18 10.87 -12.91
CA PRO A 258 5.05 10.60 -12.05
C PRO A 258 3.74 11.19 -12.59
N ASP A 259 2.66 10.43 -12.42
CA ASP A 259 1.31 10.96 -12.41
C ASP A 259 1.01 11.69 -11.08
N PRO A 260 -0.07 12.51 -11.01
CA PRO A 260 -0.32 13.38 -9.86
C PRO A 260 -0.78 12.61 -8.61
N ILE A 261 0.16 12.03 -7.89
CA ILE A 261 -0.06 11.48 -6.56
C ILE A 261 0.12 12.55 -5.46
N ALA A 262 0.78 13.66 -5.78
CA ALA A 262 1.20 14.67 -4.80
C ALA A 262 0.02 15.19 -3.99
N GLN A 263 -1.10 15.53 -4.62
CA GLN A 263 -2.29 16.06 -3.94
C GLN A 263 -2.85 15.08 -2.88
N ALA A 264 -2.85 13.79 -3.18
CA ALA A 264 -3.32 12.78 -2.24
C ALA A 264 -2.39 12.67 -1.03
N VAL A 265 -1.09 12.63 -1.27
CA VAL A 265 -0.07 12.54 -0.20
C VAL A 265 -0.05 13.82 0.64
N GLU A 266 -0.12 14.99 0.01
CA GLU A 266 -0.17 16.27 0.71
C GLU A 266 -1.39 16.37 1.65
N GLY A 267 -2.57 15.91 1.20
CA GLY A 267 -3.77 15.88 2.07
C GLY A 267 -3.56 14.99 3.30
N VAL A 268 -2.93 13.82 3.14
CA VAL A 268 -2.60 12.93 4.27
C VAL A 268 -1.58 13.58 5.22
N VAL A 269 -0.55 14.22 4.69
CA VAL A 269 0.48 14.91 5.49
C VAL A 269 -0.11 16.10 6.25
N GLU A 270 -1.01 16.85 5.62
CA GLU A 270 -1.63 18.04 6.23
C GLU A 270 -2.50 17.68 7.44
N VAL A 271 -3.27 16.61 7.35
CA VAL A 271 -4.10 16.10 8.46
C VAL A 271 -3.25 15.39 9.52
N GLY A 272 -2.25 14.66 9.08
CA GLY A 272 -1.38 13.83 9.91
C GLY A 272 -1.88 12.40 10.04
N VAL A 273 -1.00 11.44 9.75
CA VAL A 273 -1.29 10.00 9.79
C VAL A 273 -1.85 9.53 11.14
N PRO A 274 -1.35 9.98 12.31
CA PRO A 274 -1.92 9.56 13.60
C PRO A 274 -3.42 9.87 13.75
N ALA A 275 -3.88 11.04 13.27
CA ALA A 275 -5.29 11.40 13.32
C ALA A 275 -6.14 10.53 12.39
N ILE A 276 -5.63 10.26 11.18
CA ILE A 276 -6.28 9.37 10.22
C ILE A 276 -6.34 7.94 10.76
N ALA A 277 -5.23 7.43 11.31
CA ALA A 277 -5.14 6.09 11.89
C ALA A 277 -6.14 5.90 13.04
N ALA A 278 -6.25 6.87 13.94
CA ALA A 278 -7.22 6.84 15.03
C ALA A 278 -8.67 6.80 14.52
N ALA A 279 -9.01 7.63 13.53
CA ALA A 279 -10.34 7.65 12.92
C ALA A 279 -10.68 6.35 12.16
N VAL A 280 -9.69 5.72 11.53
CA VAL A 280 -9.84 4.41 10.86
C VAL A 280 -10.01 3.29 11.89
N ALA A 281 -9.24 3.30 13.00
CA ALA A 281 -9.35 2.33 14.09
C ALA A 281 -10.71 2.36 14.77
N GLU A 282 -11.26 3.56 15.03
CA GLU A 282 -12.62 3.72 15.56
C GLU A 282 -13.67 3.09 14.65
N ARG A 283 -13.60 3.34 13.35
CA ARG A 283 -14.52 2.77 12.35
C ARG A 283 -14.38 1.26 12.22
N ALA A 284 -13.15 0.74 12.29
CA ALA A 284 -12.90 -0.70 12.31
C ALA A 284 -13.50 -1.36 13.55
N SER A 285 -13.38 -0.74 14.73
CA SER A 285 -14.00 -1.20 15.97
C SER A 285 -15.53 -1.22 15.84
N ARG A 286 -16.13 -0.15 15.32
CA ARG A 286 -17.59 -0.07 15.06
C ARG A 286 -18.08 -1.17 14.11
N LEU A 287 -17.29 -1.49 13.07
CA LEU A 287 -17.62 -2.60 12.15
C LEU A 287 -17.57 -3.95 12.88
N ILE A 288 -16.55 -4.19 13.71
CA ILE A 288 -16.43 -5.41 14.52
C ILE A 288 -17.61 -5.56 15.47
N ASP A 289 -18.03 -4.49 16.14
CA ASP A 289 -19.18 -4.50 17.05
C ASP A 289 -20.47 -4.90 16.32
N LEU A 290 -20.70 -4.37 15.11
CA LEU A 290 -21.84 -4.75 14.27
C LEU A 290 -21.81 -6.23 13.85
N ALA A 291 -20.62 -6.75 13.54
CA ALA A 291 -20.46 -8.17 13.22
C ALA A 291 -20.75 -9.06 14.44
N ASP A 292 -20.33 -8.63 15.63
CA ASP A 292 -20.61 -9.33 16.90
C ASP A 292 -22.11 -9.30 17.24
N GLU A 293 -22.78 -8.16 17.08
CA GLU A 293 -24.25 -8.06 17.23
C GLU A 293 -24.99 -9.04 16.33
N ALA A 294 -24.45 -9.29 15.13
CA ALA A 294 -25.01 -10.24 14.15
C ALA A 294 -24.50 -11.68 14.32
N ALA A 295 -23.67 -11.95 15.33
CA ALA A 295 -23.02 -13.24 15.59
C ALA A 295 -22.19 -13.77 14.38
N VAL A 296 -21.59 -12.87 13.58
CA VAL A 296 -20.70 -13.22 12.48
C VAL A 296 -19.24 -13.23 12.98
N PRO A 297 -18.54 -14.38 12.94
CA PRO A 297 -17.17 -14.46 13.44
C PRO A 297 -16.22 -13.51 12.71
N VAL A 298 -15.33 -12.85 13.47
CA VAL A 298 -14.30 -11.93 12.97
C VAL A 298 -12.93 -12.60 13.07
N VAL A 299 -12.17 -12.60 11.98
CA VAL A 299 -10.80 -13.15 11.88
C VAL A 299 -9.75 -12.13 12.30
N SER A 300 -9.98 -10.85 11.98
CA SER A 300 -9.05 -9.75 12.32
C SER A 300 -8.87 -9.63 13.82
N SER A 301 -7.71 -9.13 14.26
CA SER A 301 -7.44 -8.92 15.68
C SER A 301 -8.43 -7.93 16.30
N ARG A 302 -8.82 -8.16 17.54
CA ARG A 302 -9.63 -7.21 18.31
C ARG A 302 -8.77 -6.16 19.00
N ASP A 303 -7.47 -6.42 19.13
CA ASP A 303 -6.52 -5.45 19.62
C ASP A 303 -6.23 -4.39 18.54
N GLU A 304 -6.47 -3.13 18.85
CA GLU A 304 -6.25 -2.01 17.94
C GLU A 304 -4.78 -1.85 17.56
N SER A 305 -3.86 -2.23 18.42
CA SER A 305 -2.42 -2.18 18.16
C SER A 305 -1.95 -3.24 17.15
N GLU A 306 -2.78 -4.26 16.88
CA GLU A 306 -2.47 -5.37 15.98
C GLU A 306 -3.22 -5.29 14.65
N ARG A 307 -3.99 -4.23 14.38
CA ARG A 307 -4.79 -4.11 13.17
C ARG A 307 -4.74 -2.70 12.56
N ALA A 308 -4.99 -2.63 11.26
CA ALA A 308 -5.31 -1.40 10.55
C ALA A 308 -6.81 -1.41 10.13
N GLY A 309 -7.16 -0.69 9.06
CA GLY A 309 -8.56 -0.53 8.61
C GLY A 309 -9.21 -1.75 7.95
N ILE A 310 -8.57 -2.93 7.94
CA ILE A 310 -9.11 -4.15 7.33
C ILE A 310 -9.77 -5.02 8.41
N VAL A 311 -11.05 -5.36 8.18
CA VAL A 311 -11.81 -6.31 9.01
C VAL A 311 -12.29 -7.47 8.15
N VAL A 312 -12.03 -8.69 8.60
CA VAL A 312 -12.35 -9.92 7.87
C VAL A 312 -13.36 -10.74 8.66
N LEU A 313 -14.50 -10.98 8.03
CA LEU A 313 -15.58 -11.83 8.56
C LEU A 313 -15.44 -13.24 8.01
N GLN A 314 -15.72 -14.24 8.86
CA GLN A 314 -15.70 -15.65 8.49
C GLN A 314 -17.01 -16.32 8.93
N PRO A 315 -18.11 -16.14 8.16
CA PRO A 315 -19.35 -16.84 8.43
C PRO A 315 -19.16 -18.36 8.27
N GLU A 316 -20.09 -19.13 8.80
CA GLU A 316 -20.15 -20.56 8.50
C GLU A 316 -20.25 -20.77 6.97
N PRO A 317 -19.62 -21.82 6.40
CA PRO A 317 -19.59 -22.01 4.95
C PRO A 317 -20.97 -22.01 4.27
N ALA A 318 -22.01 -22.54 4.94
CA ALA A 318 -23.38 -22.53 4.44
C ALA A 318 -24.02 -21.13 4.42
N GLN A 319 -23.51 -20.19 5.19
CA GLN A 319 -24.05 -18.84 5.37
C GLN A 319 -23.37 -17.80 4.47
N LEU A 320 -22.22 -18.13 3.85
CA LEU A 320 -21.43 -17.17 3.06
C LEU A 320 -22.27 -16.53 1.92
N THR A 321 -23.03 -17.34 1.20
CA THR A 321 -23.87 -16.87 0.10
C THR A 321 -24.97 -15.93 0.62
N THR A 322 -25.60 -16.26 1.75
CA THR A 322 -26.66 -15.45 2.37
C THR A 322 -26.11 -14.10 2.85
N LEU A 323 -24.92 -14.09 3.50
CA LEU A 323 -24.27 -12.86 3.94
C LEU A 323 -23.90 -11.98 2.74
N THR A 324 -23.32 -12.58 1.70
CA THR A 324 -22.95 -11.83 0.48
C THR A 324 -24.17 -11.24 -0.21
N ALA A 325 -25.27 -12.00 -0.31
CA ALA A 325 -26.53 -11.50 -0.87
C ALA A 325 -27.11 -10.35 -0.02
N ALA A 326 -27.06 -10.44 1.31
CA ALA A 326 -27.50 -9.37 2.20
C ALA A 326 -26.70 -8.08 1.96
N PHE A 327 -25.37 -8.16 1.82
CA PHE A 327 -24.54 -6.99 1.50
C PHE A 327 -24.94 -6.36 0.16
N ILE A 328 -25.06 -7.15 -0.91
CA ILE A 328 -25.49 -6.67 -2.23
C ILE A 328 -26.88 -5.99 -2.17
N ASN A 329 -27.85 -6.61 -1.50
CA ASN A 329 -29.21 -6.11 -1.41
C ASN A 329 -29.33 -4.78 -0.64
N HIS A 330 -28.41 -4.52 0.26
CA HIS A 330 -28.35 -3.28 1.05
C HIS A 330 -27.26 -2.31 0.56
N GLY A 331 -26.67 -2.54 -0.62
CA GLY A 331 -25.69 -1.64 -1.22
C GLY A 331 -24.31 -1.63 -0.56
N VAL A 332 -23.98 -2.61 0.29
CA VAL A 332 -22.66 -2.72 0.92
C VAL A 332 -21.67 -3.38 -0.01
N THR A 333 -20.59 -2.68 -0.32
CA THR A 333 -19.49 -3.17 -1.17
C THR A 333 -18.40 -3.79 -0.31
N ALA A 334 -18.08 -5.06 -0.57
CA ALA A 334 -17.05 -5.82 0.13
C ALA A 334 -16.38 -6.84 -0.80
N THR A 335 -15.21 -7.37 -0.42
CA THR A 335 -14.53 -8.42 -1.19
C THR A 335 -14.74 -9.79 -0.56
N VAL A 336 -15.28 -10.74 -1.33
CA VAL A 336 -15.34 -12.16 -0.96
C VAL A 336 -14.05 -12.88 -1.37
N ARG A 337 -13.45 -13.62 -0.45
CA ARG A 337 -12.23 -14.41 -0.68
C ARG A 337 -12.35 -15.79 -0.02
N GLY A 338 -12.50 -16.84 -0.84
CA GLY A 338 -12.70 -18.19 -0.32
C GLY A 338 -13.92 -18.25 0.60
N ALA A 339 -13.75 -18.56 1.88
CA ALA A 339 -14.80 -18.64 2.89
C ALA A 339 -14.96 -17.35 3.72
N THR A 340 -14.33 -16.25 3.33
CA THR A 340 -14.32 -15.01 4.11
C THR A 340 -14.86 -13.82 3.32
N VAL A 341 -15.33 -12.80 4.03
CA VAL A 341 -15.68 -11.48 3.48
C VAL A 341 -14.80 -10.43 4.12
N ARG A 342 -14.06 -9.72 3.30
CA ARG A 342 -13.19 -8.63 3.74
C ARG A 342 -13.87 -7.29 3.53
N LEU A 343 -14.02 -6.54 4.60
CA LEU A 343 -14.38 -5.14 4.59
C LEU A 343 -13.17 -4.29 4.98
N SER A 344 -13.20 -3.03 4.59
CA SER A 344 -12.16 -2.08 4.97
C SER A 344 -12.76 -0.71 5.18
N THR A 345 -12.37 -0.06 6.28
CA THR A 345 -12.89 1.23 6.72
C THR A 345 -11.92 2.35 6.37
N HIS A 346 -12.46 3.49 6.01
CA HIS A 346 -11.73 4.73 5.75
C HIS A 346 -12.38 5.90 6.50
N VAL A 347 -11.70 7.05 6.60
CA VAL A 347 -12.25 8.25 7.25
C VAL A 347 -13.52 8.78 6.57
N SER A 348 -13.75 8.44 5.31
CA SER A 348 -14.94 8.82 4.54
C SER A 348 -16.18 7.95 4.81
N ASN A 349 -16.06 6.84 5.56
CA ASN A 349 -17.26 6.09 5.95
C ASN A 349 -18.06 6.91 6.99
N ASP A 350 -19.25 7.30 6.60
CA ASP A 350 -20.20 8.08 7.38
C ASP A 350 -21.22 7.20 8.13
N ASP A 351 -22.14 7.82 8.85
CA ASP A 351 -23.18 7.10 9.56
C ASP A 351 -24.12 6.37 8.61
N GLU A 352 -24.40 6.90 7.41
CA GLU A 352 -25.25 6.24 6.43
C GLU A 352 -24.62 4.93 5.97
N SER A 353 -23.31 4.90 5.70
CA SER A 353 -22.56 3.68 5.38
C SER A 353 -22.69 2.62 6.48
N PHE A 354 -22.62 3.02 7.74
CA PHE A 354 -22.75 2.10 8.87
C PHE A 354 -24.20 1.63 9.09
N GLU A 355 -25.20 2.46 8.81
CA GLU A 355 -26.60 2.03 8.84
C GLU A 355 -26.92 1.01 7.73
N MET A 356 -26.38 1.17 6.51
CA MET A 356 -26.48 0.19 5.44
C MET A 356 -25.83 -1.15 5.84
N LEU A 357 -24.65 -1.10 6.48
CA LEU A 357 -23.98 -2.29 7.01
C LEU A 357 -24.81 -2.96 8.11
N ARG A 358 -25.36 -2.20 9.06
CA ARG A 358 -26.27 -2.71 10.11
C ARG A 358 -27.50 -3.39 9.52
N ALA A 359 -28.14 -2.77 8.54
CA ALA A 359 -29.32 -3.33 7.86
C ALA A 359 -28.98 -4.64 7.16
N SER A 360 -27.82 -4.73 6.50
CA SER A 360 -27.34 -5.96 5.85
C SER A 360 -27.17 -7.10 6.85
N LEU A 361 -26.48 -6.84 7.96
CA LEU A 361 -26.21 -7.84 8.99
C LEU A 361 -27.48 -8.26 9.72
N THR A 362 -28.43 -7.35 9.95
CA THR A 362 -29.74 -7.66 10.51
C THR A 362 -30.56 -8.55 9.56
N SER A 363 -30.57 -8.24 8.27
CA SER A 363 -31.23 -9.05 7.23
C SER A 363 -30.62 -10.45 7.14
N PHE A 364 -29.30 -10.57 7.21
CA PHE A 364 -28.60 -11.84 7.27
C PHE A 364 -28.99 -12.66 8.50
N GLY A 365 -28.99 -12.08 9.71
CA GLY A 365 -29.39 -12.76 10.95
C GLY A 365 -30.81 -13.28 10.89
N SER A 366 -31.73 -12.52 10.30
CA SER A 366 -33.13 -12.94 10.13
C SER A 366 -33.30 -14.12 9.16
N ALA A 367 -32.49 -14.19 8.11
CA ALA A 367 -32.51 -15.27 7.13
C ALA A 367 -31.82 -16.57 7.63
N ALA A 368 -30.91 -16.47 8.60
CA ALA A 368 -30.23 -17.62 9.19
C ALA A 368 -31.08 -18.41 10.21
N VAL A 369 -32.25 -17.90 10.58
CA VAL A 369 -33.16 -18.54 11.55
C VAL A 369 -34.17 -19.46 10.84
N TYR A 370 -34.25 -19.44 9.53
CA TYR A 370 -35.12 -20.32 8.72
C TYR A 370 -34.24 -21.27 7.86
#